data_e7bea55cfc513b2694a901f9aafe3006
#
_entry.id   e7bea55cfc513b2694a901f9aafe3006
#
_cell.length_a   1.000
_cell.length_b   1.000
_cell.length_c   1.000
_cell.angle_alpha   90.00
_cell.angle_beta   90.00
_cell.angle_gamma   90.00
#
_symmetry.space_group_name_H-M   'P 1'
#
loop_
_entity.id
_entity.type
_entity.pdbx_description
1 polymer ?
#
loop_
_entity_poly.entity_id
_entity_poly.type
_entity_poly.pdbx_seq_one_letter_code
_entity_poly.pdbx_strand_id
1 'polypeptide(L)' 'MDTKKLGKKIKLARVELDLTQIDLAKKINAKQKSISRYENGISLPSLETLVKISKVLKKPTAYFLGE' A
#
# COMPACT_ATOMS: atom_id res chain seq x y z
N MET A 1 4.98 5.16 14.06
CA MET A 1 4.05 4.72 13.00
C MET A 1 3.56 3.32 13.30
N ASP A 2 2.26 3.09 13.17
CA ASP A 2 1.69 1.76 13.38
C ASP A 2 1.66 1.00 12.06
N THR A 3 2.48 -0.04 11.95
CA THR A 3 2.63 -0.85 10.74
C THR A 3 1.31 -1.51 10.33
N LYS A 4 0.52 -1.94 11.30
CA LYS A 4 -0.77 -2.58 11.02
C LYS A 4 -1.79 -1.58 10.50
N LYS A 5 -1.83 -0.38 11.06
CA LYS A 5 -2.73 0.68 10.56
C LYS A 5 -2.38 1.08 9.15
N LEU A 6 -1.08 1.22 8.86
CA LEU A 6 -0.61 1.53 7.52
C LEU A 6 -1.07 0.44 6.54
N GLY A 7 -0.86 -0.82 6.91
CA GLY A 7 -1.26 -1.95 6.07
C GLY A 7 -2.75 -1.97 5.78
N LYS A 8 -3.58 -1.71 6.79
CA LYS A 8 -5.03 -1.65 6.60
C LYS A 8 -5.43 -0.54 5.65
N LYS A 9 -4.81 0.63 5.76
CA LYS A 9 -5.09 1.75 4.87
C LYS A 9 -4.73 1.43 3.43
N ILE A 10 -3.61 0.75 3.20
CA ILE A 10 -3.22 0.30 1.87
C ILE A 10 -4.28 -0.66 1.32
N LYS A 11 -4.68 -1.63 2.10
CA LYS A 11 -5.68 -2.60 1.68
C LYS A 11 -7.02 -1.94 1.35
N LEU A 12 -7.50 -1.07 2.23
CA LEU A 12 -8.79 -0.39 2.02
C LEU A 12 -8.76 0.48 0.76
N ALA A 13 -7.71 1.25 0.57
CA ALA A 13 -7.58 2.11 -0.61
C ALA A 13 -7.49 1.30 -1.88
N ARG A 14 -6.82 0.14 -1.83
CA ARG A 14 -6.71 -0.77 -2.96
C ARG A 14 -8.09 -1.35 -3.33
N VAL A 15 -8.81 -1.84 -2.32
CA VAL A 15 -10.13 -2.45 -2.53
C VAL A 15 -11.14 -1.42 -3.05
N GLU A 16 -11.05 -0.18 -2.60
CA GLU A 16 -11.91 0.91 -3.10
C GLU A 16 -11.83 1.06 -4.63
N LEU A 17 -10.65 0.78 -5.20
CA LEU A 17 -10.43 0.89 -6.63
C LEU A 17 -10.60 -0.44 -7.37
N ASP A 18 -11.11 -1.46 -6.69
CA ASP A 18 -11.30 -2.80 -7.23
C ASP A 18 -10.00 -3.43 -7.76
N LEU A 19 -8.88 -3.10 -7.11
CA LEU A 19 -7.58 -3.68 -7.47
C LEU A 19 -7.28 -4.88 -6.59
N THR A 20 -6.74 -5.94 -7.19
CA THR A 20 -6.20 -7.07 -6.43
C THR A 20 -4.79 -6.73 -5.96
N GLN A 21 -4.24 -7.54 -5.05
CA GLN A 21 -2.83 -7.39 -4.64
C GLN A 21 -1.90 -7.53 -5.85
N ILE A 22 -2.22 -8.45 -6.74
CA ILE A 22 -1.43 -8.66 -7.97
C ILE A 22 -1.49 -7.42 -8.85
N ASP A 23 -2.67 -6.82 -9.01
CA ASP A 23 -2.83 -5.60 -9.79
C ASP A 23 -1.96 -4.46 -9.25
N LEU A 24 -2.02 -4.24 -7.94
CA LEU A 24 -1.22 -3.19 -7.32
C LEU A 24 0.27 -3.47 -7.49
N ALA A 25 0.69 -4.72 -7.27
CA ALA A 25 2.09 -5.11 -7.41
C ALA A 25 2.60 -4.81 -8.82
N LYS A 26 1.83 -5.16 -9.84
CA LYS A 26 2.21 -4.88 -11.23
C LYS A 26 2.36 -3.39 -11.49
N LYS A 27 1.45 -2.58 -10.95
CA LYS A 27 1.46 -1.13 -11.18
C LYS A 27 2.67 -0.43 -10.56
N ILE A 28 3.22 -0.97 -9.48
CA ILE A 28 4.41 -0.39 -8.83
C ILE A 28 5.67 -1.21 -9.08
N ASN A 29 5.61 -2.18 -9.97
CA ASN A 29 6.73 -3.07 -10.31
C ASN A 29 7.29 -3.79 -9.08
N ALA A 30 6.38 -4.33 -8.27
CA ALA A 30 6.72 -5.11 -7.09
C ALA A 30 6.12 -6.51 -7.20
N LYS A 31 6.40 -7.36 -6.22
CA LYS A 31 5.84 -8.71 -6.16
C LYS A 31 4.58 -8.69 -5.28
N GLN A 32 3.62 -9.56 -5.62
CA GLN A 32 2.41 -9.70 -4.82
C GLN A 32 2.73 -10.02 -3.36
N LYS A 33 3.76 -10.82 -3.11
CA LYS A 33 4.18 -11.17 -1.75
C LYS A 33 4.54 -9.92 -0.94
N SER A 34 5.18 -8.93 -1.58
CA SER A 34 5.53 -7.68 -0.91
C SER A 34 4.26 -6.91 -0.51
N ILE A 35 3.28 -6.83 -1.41
CA ILE A 35 2.02 -6.14 -1.11
C ILE A 35 1.31 -6.83 0.06
N SER A 36 1.25 -8.16 0.04
CA SER A 36 0.65 -8.93 1.12
C SER A 36 1.31 -8.64 2.47
N ARG A 37 2.64 -8.58 2.50
CA ARG A 37 3.38 -8.30 3.72
C ARG A 37 3.13 -6.88 4.22
N TYR A 38 3.03 -5.90 3.32
CA TYR A 38 2.67 -4.53 3.70
C TYR A 38 1.28 -4.48 4.31
N GLU A 39 0.30 -5.10 3.65
CA GLU A 39 -1.10 -5.07 4.10
C GLU A 39 -1.31 -5.78 5.43
N ASN A 40 -0.50 -6.79 5.72
CA ASN A 40 -0.58 -7.55 6.97
C ASN A 40 0.29 -6.97 8.10
N GLY A 41 0.96 -5.85 7.83
CA GLY A 41 1.77 -5.20 8.85
C GLY A 41 3.07 -5.91 9.17
N ILE A 42 3.50 -6.84 8.31
CA ILE A 42 4.74 -7.61 8.53
C ILE A 42 5.96 -6.80 8.11
N SER A 43 5.83 -6.00 7.06
CA SER A 43 6.90 -5.15 6.53
C SER A 43 6.38 -3.76 6.26
N LEU A 44 7.27 -2.76 6.38
CA LEU A 44 6.96 -1.39 5.96
C LEU A 44 7.50 -1.17 4.55
N PRO A 45 6.73 -0.56 3.66
CA PRO A 45 7.30 -0.15 2.38
C PRO A 45 8.31 0.98 2.62
N SER A 46 9.33 1.09 1.77
CA SER A 46 10.22 2.24 1.80
C SER A 46 9.41 3.49 1.45
N LEU A 47 9.93 4.67 1.76
CA LEU A 47 9.26 5.91 1.41
C LEU A 47 9.02 6.00 -0.10
N GLU A 48 10.01 5.61 -0.90
CA GLU A 48 9.88 5.59 -2.36
C GLU A 48 8.73 4.70 -2.81
N THR A 49 8.63 3.49 -2.24
CA THR A 49 7.56 2.55 -2.56
C THR A 49 6.21 3.09 -2.10
N LEU A 50 6.16 3.70 -0.92
CA LEU A 50 4.92 4.27 -0.40
C LEU A 50 4.40 5.40 -1.30
N VAL A 51 5.30 6.23 -1.82
CA VAL A 51 4.92 7.28 -2.78
C VAL A 51 4.31 6.67 -4.03
N LYS A 52 4.90 5.59 -4.55
CA LYS A 52 4.34 4.87 -5.71
C LYS A 52 2.95 4.32 -5.41
N ILE A 53 2.79 3.70 -4.24
CA ILE A 53 1.50 3.17 -3.79
C ILE A 53 0.46 4.28 -3.72
N SER A 54 0.81 5.42 -3.11
CA SER A 54 -0.12 6.53 -2.95
C SER A 54 -0.59 7.07 -4.30
N LYS A 55 0.30 7.16 -5.28
CA LYS A 55 -0.07 7.62 -6.62
C LYS A 55 -1.05 6.66 -7.29
N VAL A 56 -0.78 5.37 -7.21
CA VAL A 56 -1.65 4.35 -7.82
C VAL A 56 -3.00 4.32 -7.12
N LEU A 57 -3.02 4.43 -5.80
CA LEU A 57 -4.25 4.34 -5.02
C LEU A 57 -4.98 5.68 -4.90
N LYS A 58 -4.45 6.74 -5.51
CA LYS A 58 -5.09 8.06 -5.58
C LYS A 58 -5.35 8.67 -4.21
N LYS A 59 -4.42 8.47 -3.29
CA LYS A 59 -4.45 9.06 -1.96
C LYS A 59 -3.15 9.83 -1.72
N PRO A 60 -3.19 10.91 -0.94
CA PRO A 60 -1.92 11.57 -0.56
C PRO A 60 -1.12 10.65 0.36
N THR A 61 0.20 10.76 0.31
CA THR A 61 1.07 9.94 1.16
C THR A 61 0.73 10.11 2.65
N ALA A 62 0.36 11.31 3.06
CA ALA A 62 -0.03 11.61 4.44
C ALA A 62 -1.20 10.75 4.92
N TYR A 63 -2.12 10.38 4.02
CA TYR A 63 -3.23 9.51 4.37
C TYR A 63 -2.73 8.18 4.97
N PHE A 64 -1.70 7.59 4.36
CA PHE A 64 -1.15 6.33 4.83
C PHE A 64 -0.33 6.49 6.11
N LEU A 65 0.24 7.68 6.31
CA LEU A 65 1.05 7.94 7.49
C LEU A 65 0.22 8.35 8.71
N GLY A 66 -1.10 8.41 8.58
CA GLY A 66 -1.99 8.70 9.70
C GLY A 66 -2.16 10.19 10.00
N GLU A 67 -1.94 11.02 9.03
CA GLU A 67 -2.06 12.47 9.20
C GLU A 67 -3.26 13.06 8.49
#